data_08330d1a18c708d291d234dc50c08b70
#
_entry.id   08330d1a18c708d291d234dc50c08b70
#
_cell.length_a   1.000
_cell.length_b   1.000
_cell.length_c   1.000
_cell.angle_alpha   90.00
_cell.angle_beta   90.00
_cell.angle_gamma   90.00
#
_symmetry.space_group_name_H-M   'P 1'
#
loop_
_entity.id
_entity.type
_entity.pdbx_description
1 polymer ?
#
loop_
_entity_poly.entity_id
_entity_poly.type
_entity_poly.pdbx_seq_one_letter_code
_entity_poly.pdbx_strand_id
1 'polypeptide(L)'
;MKTILKTLAIIAMAATAMTACSNARAHNEKKTVTKEKVSAVIELTSDEFNSKVYDTQAEGTEYLGKLPAVIDFTASWCGPCRSIAPILEEIAEEYKGQIVVYKIDVDKCRDIAQAFGITSIPAILYIPMANDPSMTIGARSKDKFKNEIDKILLGK
;
A
#
# COMPACT_ATOMS: atom_id res chain seq x y z
N MET A 1 33.13 27.01 37.00
CA MET A 1 33.30 27.27 38.45
C MET A 1 32.12 26.71 39.19
N LYS A 2 32.46 25.83 40.17
CA LYS A 2 31.75 25.46 41.40
C LYS A 2 30.43 24.70 41.23
N THR A 3 30.49 23.37 41.33
CA THR A 3 30.51 22.52 42.57
C THR A 3 29.34 22.79 43.51
N ILE A 4 28.57 21.79 43.88
CA ILE A 4 28.56 21.06 45.17
C ILE A 4 27.23 20.28 45.17
N LEU A 5 27.18 19.03 45.19
CA LEU A 5 27.54 17.96 46.17
C LEU A 5 26.45 17.67 47.21
N LYS A 6 25.97 16.46 47.17
CA LYS A 6 25.54 15.58 48.28
C LYS A 6 24.26 15.92 49.05
N THR A 7 23.35 14.97 49.13
CA THR A 7 23.21 14.20 50.38
C THR A 7 22.40 12.91 50.17
N LEU A 8 22.98 11.80 50.60
CA LEU A 8 22.35 10.52 50.90
C LEU A 8 21.39 10.64 52.12
N ALA A 9 20.30 9.96 52.11
CA ALA A 9 19.68 9.44 53.32
C ALA A 9 19.02 8.08 53.03
N ILE A 10 19.64 7.09 53.60
CA ILE A 10 19.20 5.70 53.75
C ILE A 10 18.23 5.66 54.94
N ILE A 11 17.05 5.08 54.77
CA ILE A 11 16.31 4.47 55.88
C ILE A 11 15.70 3.16 55.38
N ALA A 12 16.09 2.09 56.01
CA ALA A 12 15.63 0.71 55.87
C ALA A 12 14.48 0.41 56.87
N MET A 13 13.84 -0.75 56.64
CA MET A 13 12.91 -1.52 57.49
C MET A 13 11.43 -1.12 57.41
N ALA A 14 10.47 -2.03 57.16
CA ALA A 14 10.33 -3.35 57.77
C ALA A 14 9.37 -4.23 56.94
N ALA A 15 9.57 -5.51 57.04
CA ALA A 15 8.78 -6.59 56.51
C ALA A 15 7.41 -6.72 57.20
N THR A 16 6.34 -7.00 56.43
CA THR A 16 5.23 -7.82 56.92
C THR A 16 4.71 -8.67 55.76
N ALA A 17 4.88 -9.97 55.92
CA ALA A 17 4.28 -11.00 55.09
C ALA A 17 2.75 -11.04 55.36
N MET A 18 1.93 -11.05 54.29
CA MET A 18 0.60 -11.63 54.31
C MET A 18 0.35 -12.37 53.03
N THR A 19 0.36 -13.68 53.23
CA THR A 19 -0.11 -14.71 52.29
C THR A 19 -1.60 -14.49 51.97
N ALA A 20 -1.90 -14.29 50.72
CA ALA A 20 -3.25 -14.49 50.19
C ALA A 20 -3.14 -15.23 48.87
N CYS A 21 -3.43 -16.52 48.90
CA CYS A 21 -3.75 -17.32 47.72
C CYS A 21 -5.01 -16.76 47.08
N SER A 22 -4.91 -16.27 45.85
CA SER A 22 -6.04 -16.17 44.96
C SER A 22 -5.62 -16.59 43.58
N ASN A 23 -6.24 -17.67 43.20
CA ASN A 23 -6.34 -18.41 41.98
C ASN A 23 -6.46 -17.46 40.77
N ALA A 24 -5.35 -17.09 40.13
CA ALA A 24 -5.36 -16.41 38.87
C ALA A 24 -5.38 -17.46 37.74
N ARG A 25 -6.56 -17.70 37.26
CA ARG A 25 -6.87 -18.43 36.03
C ARG A 25 -6.06 -17.81 34.91
N ALA A 26 -5.01 -18.48 34.46
CA ALA A 26 -4.25 -18.09 33.28
C ALA A 26 -5.18 -18.22 32.08
N HIS A 27 -5.76 -17.12 31.64
CA HIS A 27 -6.27 -16.97 30.30
C HIS A 27 -5.06 -17.05 29.35
N ASN A 28 -4.87 -18.23 28.80
CA ASN A 28 -3.97 -18.43 27.66
C ASN A 28 -4.63 -17.78 26.44
N GLU A 29 -4.43 -16.49 26.32
CA GLU A 29 -4.78 -15.73 25.13
C GLU A 29 -3.78 -16.14 24.04
N LYS A 30 -4.19 -17.17 23.30
CA LYS A 30 -3.52 -17.62 22.10
C LYS A 30 -3.60 -16.46 21.10
N LYS A 31 -2.62 -15.55 21.19
CA LYS A 31 -2.42 -14.49 20.22
C LYS A 31 -2.16 -15.16 18.88
N THR A 32 -3.24 -15.36 18.13
CA THR A 32 -3.19 -15.77 16.73
C THR A 32 -2.50 -14.62 16.01
N VAL A 33 -1.21 -14.74 15.80
CA VAL A 33 -0.45 -13.87 14.89
C VAL A 33 -0.96 -14.24 13.50
N THR A 34 -2.05 -13.62 13.11
CA THR A 34 -2.44 -13.53 11.70
C THR A 34 -1.27 -12.81 11.04
N LYS A 35 -0.49 -13.55 10.27
CA LYS A 35 0.54 -12.99 9.40
C LYS A 35 -0.24 -12.11 8.43
N GLU A 36 -0.37 -10.81 8.72
CA GLU A 36 -0.91 -9.85 7.77
C GLU A 36 -0.04 -9.97 6.53
N LYS A 37 -0.63 -10.51 5.47
CA LYS A 37 0.02 -10.55 4.16
C LYS A 37 0.16 -9.08 3.74
N VAL A 38 1.36 -8.53 3.86
CA VAL A 38 1.66 -7.18 3.34
C VAL A 38 1.29 -7.20 1.88
N SER A 39 0.34 -6.36 1.48
CA SER A 39 -0.09 -6.23 0.09
C SER A 39 1.09 -5.82 -0.79
N ALA A 40 1.26 -6.50 -1.92
CA ALA A 40 2.25 -6.11 -2.91
C ALA A 40 1.76 -4.96 -3.79
N VAL A 41 0.44 -4.75 -3.85
CA VAL A 41 -0.22 -3.60 -4.47
C VAL A 41 -0.29 -2.47 -3.47
N ILE A 42 0.15 -1.29 -3.87
CA ILE A 42 0.24 -0.09 -3.04
C ILE A 42 -0.99 0.80 -3.28
N GLU A 43 -1.85 0.97 -2.27
CA GLU A 43 -2.94 1.95 -2.34
C GLU A 43 -2.37 3.36 -2.16
N LEU A 44 -2.75 4.29 -3.03
CA LEU A 44 -2.31 5.68 -2.98
C LEU A 44 -3.49 6.62 -2.68
N THR A 45 -3.20 7.66 -1.91
CA THR A 45 -4.02 8.87 -1.82
C THR A 45 -3.72 9.81 -3.01
N SER A 46 -4.53 10.86 -3.20
CA SER A 46 -4.27 11.87 -4.25
C SER A 46 -2.91 12.54 -4.06
N ASP A 47 -2.53 12.90 -2.84
CA ASP A 47 -1.24 13.54 -2.55
C ASP A 47 -0.06 12.59 -2.85
N GLU A 48 -0.22 11.32 -2.51
CA GLU A 48 0.79 10.30 -2.82
C GLU A 48 0.90 10.04 -4.32
N PHE A 49 -0.21 10.06 -5.05
CA PHE A 49 -0.21 9.96 -6.50
C PHE A 49 0.57 11.12 -7.12
N ASN A 50 0.25 12.36 -6.70
CA ASN A 50 0.90 13.57 -7.20
C ASN A 50 2.41 13.62 -6.87
N SER A 51 2.84 12.99 -5.79
CA SER A 51 4.26 12.96 -5.41
C SER A 51 5.05 11.76 -5.96
N LYS A 52 4.38 10.66 -6.36
CA LYS A 52 5.05 9.40 -6.74
C LYS A 52 4.83 9.00 -8.19
N VAL A 53 3.75 9.48 -8.82
CA VAL A 53 3.33 9.04 -10.17
C VAL A 53 3.35 10.20 -11.15
N TYR A 54 2.42 11.14 -11.03
CA TYR A 54 2.33 12.35 -11.84
C TYR A 54 1.86 13.51 -10.99
N ASP A 55 2.51 14.66 -11.08
CA ASP A 55 1.97 15.89 -10.52
C ASP A 55 0.88 16.43 -11.46
N THR A 56 -0.38 16.16 -11.12
CA THR A 56 -1.54 16.60 -11.91
C THR A 56 -1.82 18.09 -11.84
N GLN A 57 -1.10 18.85 -10.99
CA GLN A 57 -1.23 20.28 -10.82
C GLN A 57 -0.10 21.07 -11.51
N ALA A 58 0.99 20.38 -11.89
CA ALA A 58 2.10 20.99 -12.60
C ALA A 58 1.83 21.14 -14.10
N GLU A 59 2.47 22.11 -14.75
CA GLU A 59 2.53 22.17 -16.22
C GLU A 59 3.52 21.08 -16.71
N GLY A 60 3.00 20.06 -17.35
CA GLY A 60 3.75 18.92 -17.85
C GLY A 60 3.40 17.63 -17.13
N THR A 61 3.48 16.53 -17.84
CA THR A 61 3.09 15.20 -17.34
C THR A 61 4.30 14.27 -17.34
N GLU A 62 5.35 14.66 -16.62
CA GLU A 62 6.51 13.76 -16.45
C GLU A 62 6.20 12.69 -15.40
N TYR A 63 6.51 11.43 -15.73
CA TYR A 63 6.38 10.32 -14.81
C TYR A 63 7.48 10.39 -13.74
N LEU A 64 7.08 10.40 -12.47
CA LEU A 64 7.98 10.57 -11.32
C LEU A 64 8.56 9.25 -10.80
N GLY A 65 8.03 8.11 -11.26
CA GLY A 65 8.45 6.79 -10.78
C GLY A 65 9.80 6.34 -11.33
N LYS A 66 10.41 5.37 -10.65
CA LYS A 66 11.71 4.78 -11.03
C LYS A 66 11.58 3.45 -11.77
N LEU A 67 10.39 2.88 -11.81
CA LEU A 67 10.05 1.63 -12.49
C LEU A 67 8.77 1.85 -13.27
N PRO A 68 8.53 1.11 -14.35
CA PRO A 68 7.23 1.12 -15.03
C PRO A 68 6.11 0.81 -14.05
N ALA A 69 4.93 1.39 -14.25
CA ALA A 69 3.82 1.23 -13.31
C ALA A 69 2.55 0.68 -13.99
N VAL A 70 1.80 -0.06 -13.18
CA VAL A 70 0.39 -0.40 -13.43
C VAL A 70 -0.44 0.30 -12.37
N ILE A 71 -1.50 1.01 -12.78
CA ILE A 71 -2.43 1.67 -11.86
C ILE A 71 -3.83 1.12 -12.07
N ASP A 72 -4.40 0.54 -11.01
CA ASP A 72 -5.78 0.05 -10.97
C ASP A 72 -6.69 1.12 -10.38
N PHE A 73 -7.55 1.71 -11.23
CA PHE A 73 -8.63 2.57 -10.79
C PHE A 73 -9.84 1.70 -10.41
N THR A 74 -10.20 1.73 -9.15
CA THR A 74 -11.14 0.80 -8.53
C THR A 74 -12.10 1.51 -7.57
N ALA A 75 -13.11 0.78 -7.07
CA ALA A 75 -13.94 1.18 -5.95
C ALA A 75 -14.43 -0.04 -5.17
N SER A 76 -14.77 0.14 -3.91
CA SER A 76 -15.21 -0.94 -3.00
C SER A 76 -16.50 -1.64 -3.47
N TRP A 77 -17.42 -0.91 -4.08
CA TRP A 77 -18.69 -1.41 -4.62
C TRP A 77 -18.56 -2.10 -5.99
N CYS A 78 -17.43 -1.97 -6.66
CA CYS A 78 -17.21 -2.51 -8.01
C CYS A 78 -16.96 -4.02 -7.98
N GLY A 79 -17.93 -4.81 -8.42
CA GLY A 79 -17.83 -6.28 -8.49
C GLY A 79 -16.66 -6.78 -9.36
N PRO A 80 -16.56 -6.33 -10.64
CA PRO A 80 -15.45 -6.72 -11.51
C PRO A 80 -14.07 -6.32 -10.97
N CYS A 81 -13.96 -5.17 -10.27
CA CYS A 81 -12.70 -4.75 -9.65
C CYS A 81 -12.25 -5.75 -8.57
N ARG A 82 -13.19 -6.22 -7.74
CA ARG A 82 -12.89 -7.23 -6.72
C ARG A 82 -12.40 -8.56 -7.33
N SER A 83 -12.85 -8.91 -8.52
CA SER A 83 -12.41 -10.15 -9.18
C SER A 83 -10.97 -10.09 -9.69
N ILE A 84 -10.47 -8.91 -10.05
CA ILE A 84 -9.10 -8.74 -10.53
C ILE A 84 -8.11 -8.39 -9.42
N ALA A 85 -8.56 -7.92 -8.27
CA ALA A 85 -7.68 -7.54 -7.16
C ALA A 85 -6.69 -8.65 -6.75
N PRO A 86 -7.10 -9.93 -6.54
CA PRO A 86 -6.15 -11.00 -6.24
C PRO A 86 -5.18 -11.27 -7.39
N ILE A 87 -5.60 -11.07 -8.64
CA ILE A 87 -4.74 -11.25 -9.82
C ILE A 87 -3.64 -10.18 -9.84
N LEU A 88 -3.98 -8.94 -9.52
CA LEU A 88 -3.01 -7.83 -9.47
C LEU A 88 -2.02 -8.00 -8.30
N GLU A 89 -2.45 -8.55 -7.17
CA GLU A 89 -1.55 -8.92 -6.06
C GLU A 89 -0.54 -9.99 -6.50
N GLU A 90 -0.98 -11.03 -7.19
CA GLU A 90 -0.08 -12.06 -7.72
C GLU A 90 0.89 -11.48 -8.75
N ILE A 91 0.43 -10.62 -9.65
CA ILE A 91 1.25 -9.93 -10.64
C ILE A 91 2.30 -9.03 -9.96
N ALA A 92 1.90 -8.26 -8.95
CA ALA A 92 2.83 -7.40 -8.22
C ALA A 92 3.96 -8.19 -7.55
N GLU A 93 3.68 -9.40 -7.05
CA GLU A 93 4.71 -10.29 -6.51
C GLU A 93 5.57 -10.93 -7.63
N GLU A 94 4.96 -11.40 -8.73
CA GLU A 94 5.68 -12.03 -9.83
C GLU A 94 6.64 -11.07 -10.55
N TYR A 95 6.24 -9.81 -10.70
CA TYR A 95 7.03 -8.77 -11.39
C TYR A 95 7.79 -7.85 -10.42
N LYS A 96 7.96 -8.27 -9.18
CA LYS A 96 8.67 -7.50 -8.15
C LYS A 96 10.04 -7.03 -8.61
N GLY A 97 10.29 -5.74 -8.48
CA GLY A 97 11.55 -5.12 -8.93
C GLY A 97 11.63 -4.82 -10.43
N GLN A 98 10.65 -5.25 -11.24
CA GLN A 98 10.53 -4.91 -12.66
C GLN A 98 9.46 -3.84 -12.90
N ILE A 99 8.35 -3.90 -12.16
CA ILE A 99 7.27 -2.92 -12.19
C ILE A 99 6.82 -2.60 -10.77
N VAL A 100 5.99 -1.58 -10.64
CA VAL A 100 5.22 -1.29 -9.44
C VAL A 100 3.72 -1.32 -9.77
N VAL A 101 2.91 -1.84 -8.86
CA VAL A 101 1.45 -1.88 -9.02
C VAL A 101 0.81 -0.99 -7.95
N TYR A 102 0.07 -0.01 -8.39
CA TYR A 102 -0.67 0.92 -7.54
C TYR A 102 -2.17 0.70 -7.67
N LYS A 103 -2.90 1.06 -6.63
CA LYS A 103 -4.36 1.07 -6.59
C LYS A 103 -4.86 2.45 -6.20
N ILE A 104 -5.86 2.96 -6.92
CA ILE A 104 -6.54 4.23 -6.71
C ILE A 104 -8.03 3.97 -6.50
N ASP A 105 -8.54 4.31 -5.32
CA ASP A 105 -9.97 4.32 -5.06
C ASP A 105 -10.58 5.60 -5.63
N VAL A 106 -11.39 5.48 -6.67
CA VAL A 106 -11.98 6.63 -7.39
C VAL A 106 -12.96 7.44 -6.54
N ASP A 107 -13.52 6.86 -5.48
CA ASP A 107 -14.39 7.59 -4.55
C ASP A 107 -13.60 8.48 -3.58
N LYS A 108 -12.37 8.06 -3.25
CA LYS A 108 -11.45 8.80 -2.38
C LYS A 108 -10.58 9.80 -3.15
N CYS A 109 -10.18 9.45 -4.39
CA CYS A 109 -9.27 10.22 -5.24
C CYS A 109 -10.01 10.72 -6.49
N ARG A 110 -11.08 11.49 -6.29
CA ARG A 110 -11.95 11.99 -7.39
C ARG A 110 -11.22 12.93 -8.32
N ASP A 111 -10.34 13.74 -7.80
CA ASP A 111 -9.47 14.66 -8.53
C ASP A 111 -8.57 13.91 -9.52
N ILE A 112 -7.93 12.83 -9.08
CA ILE A 112 -7.10 11.97 -9.92
C ILE A 112 -7.97 11.25 -10.97
N ALA A 113 -9.10 10.67 -10.55
CA ALA A 113 -10.02 10.00 -11.49
C ALA A 113 -10.51 10.96 -12.58
N GLN A 114 -10.82 12.22 -12.24
CA GLN A 114 -11.22 13.26 -13.17
C GLN A 114 -10.08 13.68 -14.10
N ALA A 115 -8.86 13.89 -13.57
CA ALA A 115 -7.69 14.27 -14.36
C ALA A 115 -7.35 13.22 -15.43
N PHE A 116 -7.56 11.94 -15.13
CA PHE A 116 -7.35 10.83 -16.08
C PHE A 116 -8.60 10.45 -16.88
N GLY A 117 -9.71 11.19 -16.75
CA GLY A 117 -10.94 10.94 -17.50
C GLY A 117 -11.56 9.57 -17.22
N ILE A 118 -11.47 9.08 -15.99
CA ILE A 118 -11.99 7.76 -15.60
C ILE A 118 -13.52 7.81 -15.58
N THR A 119 -14.14 7.19 -16.57
CA THR A 119 -15.61 7.12 -16.72
C THR A 119 -16.16 5.72 -16.41
N SER A 120 -15.32 4.72 -16.36
CA SER A 120 -15.70 3.33 -16.09
C SER A 120 -14.59 2.58 -15.37
N ILE A 121 -14.95 1.69 -14.43
CA ILE A 121 -14.02 0.88 -13.67
C ILE A 121 -14.34 -0.63 -13.77
N PRO A 122 -13.33 -1.51 -13.63
CA PRO A 122 -11.92 -1.19 -13.45
C PRO A 122 -11.31 -0.54 -14.70
N ALA A 123 -10.45 0.46 -14.51
CA ALA A 123 -9.61 1.02 -15.54
C ALA A 123 -8.14 0.82 -15.15
N ILE A 124 -7.35 0.30 -16.07
CA ILE A 124 -5.96 -0.04 -15.84
C ILE A 124 -5.08 0.85 -16.70
N LEU A 125 -4.26 1.66 -16.04
CA LEU A 125 -3.28 2.53 -16.70
C LEU A 125 -1.90 1.89 -16.63
N TYR A 126 -1.26 1.73 -17.78
CA TYR A 126 0.11 1.23 -17.94
C TYR A 126 1.02 2.42 -18.24
N ILE A 127 2.05 2.60 -17.41
CA ILE A 127 3.01 3.70 -17.55
C ILE A 127 4.40 3.11 -17.81
N PRO A 128 4.85 3.07 -19.08
CA PRO A 128 6.21 2.66 -19.42
C PRO A 128 7.21 3.76 -19.09
N MET A 129 8.50 3.43 -19.01
CA MET A 129 9.58 4.42 -18.72
C MET A 129 9.91 5.33 -19.91
N ALA A 130 9.60 4.92 -21.14
CA ALA A 130 10.08 5.62 -22.33
C ALA A 130 9.01 5.94 -23.38
N ASN A 131 7.79 5.43 -23.23
CA ASN A 131 6.69 5.62 -24.20
C ASN A 131 5.50 6.25 -23.50
N ASP A 132 4.52 6.67 -24.30
CA ASP A 132 3.27 7.22 -23.78
C ASP A 132 2.50 6.18 -22.96
N PRO A 133 1.85 6.61 -21.88
CA PRO A 133 0.96 5.74 -21.09
C PRO A 133 -0.21 5.24 -21.93
N SER A 134 -0.68 4.05 -21.61
CA SER A 134 -1.87 3.47 -22.24
C SER A 134 -2.88 3.00 -21.21
N MET A 135 -4.15 3.12 -21.53
CA MET A 135 -5.24 2.72 -20.62
C MET A 135 -6.10 1.64 -21.23
N THR A 136 -6.52 0.70 -20.41
CA THR A 136 -7.50 -0.33 -20.79
C THR A 136 -8.64 -0.37 -19.78
N ILE A 137 -9.86 -0.65 -20.24
CA ILE A 137 -11.05 -0.66 -19.38
C ILE A 137 -11.61 -2.08 -19.28
N GLY A 138 -12.09 -2.45 -18.09
CA GLY A 138 -12.73 -3.71 -17.79
C GLY A 138 -11.79 -4.77 -17.22
N ALA A 139 -12.39 -5.76 -16.55
CA ALA A 139 -11.68 -6.89 -15.96
C ALA A 139 -11.00 -7.76 -17.02
N ARG A 140 -9.83 -8.33 -16.67
CA ARG A 140 -9.00 -9.15 -17.55
C ARG A 140 -8.53 -10.41 -16.83
N SER A 141 -8.21 -11.45 -17.59
CA SER A 141 -7.53 -12.63 -17.06
C SER A 141 -6.06 -12.30 -16.71
N LYS A 142 -5.47 -13.11 -15.85
CA LYS A 142 -4.05 -12.97 -15.46
C LYS A 142 -3.11 -13.02 -16.65
N ASP A 143 -3.33 -13.95 -17.58
CA ASP A 143 -2.50 -14.08 -18.78
C ASP A 143 -2.57 -12.83 -19.66
N LYS A 144 -3.75 -12.22 -19.78
CA LYS A 144 -3.89 -11.00 -20.54
C LYS A 144 -3.17 -9.83 -19.87
N PHE A 145 -3.25 -9.69 -18.55
CA PHE A 145 -2.46 -8.70 -17.82
C PHE A 145 -0.96 -8.90 -18.03
N LYS A 146 -0.48 -10.14 -17.93
CA LYS A 146 0.94 -10.44 -18.14
C LYS A 146 1.40 -10.07 -19.57
N ASN A 147 0.62 -10.44 -20.57
CA ASN A 147 0.93 -10.09 -21.97
C ASN A 147 0.96 -8.57 -22.20
N GLU A 148 0.02 -7.82 -21.59
CA GLU A 148 -0.02 -6.36 -21.68
C GLU A 148 1.20 -5.73 -20.94
N ILE A 149 1.55 -6.22 -19.77
CA ILE A 149 2.72 -5.78 -19.00
C ILE A 149 4.02 -6.05 -19.79
N ASP A 150 4.20 -7.27 -20.26
CA ASP A 150 5.42 -7.65 -21.01
C ASP A 150 5.57 -6.80 -22.27
N LYS A 151 4.50 -6.61 -23.02
CA LYS A 151 4.52 -5.85 -24.27
C LYS A 151 4.65 -4.33 -24.05
N ILE A 152 3.86 -3.77 -23.13
CA ILE A 152 3.73 -2.31 -22.98
C ILE A 152 4.83 -1.76 -22.07
N LEU A 153 5.09 -2.44 -20.94
CA LEU A 153 5.99 -1.94 -19.91
C LEU A 153 7.42 -2.43 -20.05
N LEU A 154 7.61 -3.68 -20.51
CA LEU A 154 8.91 -4.34 -20.52
C LEU A 154 9.49 -4.56 -21.93
N GLY A 155 8.71 -4.31 -22.99
CA GLY A 155 9.17 -4.45 -24.38
C GLY A 155 9.55 -5.87 -24.79
N LYS A 156 8.87 -6.89 -24.21
CA LYS A 156 9.14 -8.33 -24.45
C LYS A 156 8.17 -8.92 -25.46
#